data_212b32fe729284748d7f1f11fa0c9d75
#
_entry.id   212b32fe729284748d7f1f11fa0c9d75
#
_cell.length_a   1.000
_cell.length_b   1.000
_cell.length_c   1.000
_cell.angle_alpha   90.00
_cell.angle_beta   90.00
_cell.angle_gamma   90.00
#
_symmetry.space_group_name_H-M   'P 1'
#
loop_
_entity.id
_entity.type
_entity.pdbx_description
1 polymer ?
#
loop_
_entity_poly.entity_id
_entity_poly.type
_entity_poly.pdbx_seq_one_letter_code
_entity_poly.pdbx_strand_id
1 'polypeptide(L)'
;LPRALVLGNGSLQVNLDEGCRLRDLYYPWVGHESHAGMPSFVGFWVDGTFAWFDAFERRTGYEDETLVGDTTGHHGGLGIEVRIRDAVDLESDVLVRQIEIADLAGRAREVRVFLHHDLSIGGGDGGDTVYYDPELHCIIQYRGDRWFLVDGRADGRSGVHMFTCGRAGFHGFAGTWADAEDGELDGQPIEQGAVDSCAGFALTLPAGRSTTLHAWLCAGTDQRSVVALDAMVRQTGPERLLERTRRYWRSWAATAAPAAAELPVRLRRLFIRSLLTART
;
A
#
# COMPACT_ATOMS: atom_id res chain seq x y z
N LEU A 1 -17.53 -5.91 -1.75
CA LEU A 1 -16.91 -6.10 -0.44
C LEU A 1 -16.83 -4.75 0.29
N PRO A 2 -17.02 -4.71 1.62
CA PRO A 2 -16.96 -3.46 2.37
C PRO A 2 -15.55 -2.87 2.34
N ARG A 3 -15.46 -1.53 2.34
CA ARG A 3 -14.22 -0.79 2.55
C ARG A 3 -13.96 -0.75 4.05
N ALA A 4 -12.95 -1.48 4.52
CA ALA A 4 -12.62 -1.57 5.94
C ALA A 4 -11.87 -0.33 6.42
N LEU A 5 -11.01 0.22 5.54
CA LEU A 5 -10.19 1.40 5.84
C LEU A 5 -10.40 2.46 4.75
N VAL A 6 -10.63 3.69 5.18
CA VAL A 6 -10.67 4.90 4.35
C VAL A 6 -9.56 5.82 4.83
N LEU A 7 -8.61 6.12 3.95
CA LEU A 7 -7.43 6.93 4.23
C LEU A 7 -7.40 8.09 3.24
N GLY A 8 -7.07 9.30 3.68
CA GLY A 8 -7.03 10.43 2.76
C GLY A 8 -6.54 11.73 3.40
N ASN A 9 -6.24 12.71 2.54
CA ASN A 9 -5.78 14.04 2.91
C ASN A 9 -6.58 15.19 2.26
N GLY A 10 -7.66 14.83 1.54
CA GLY A 10 -8.50 15.77 0.79
C GLY A 10 -8.21 15.82 -0.71
N SER A 11 -7.03 15.41 -1.17
CA SER A 11 -6.69 15.26 -2.61
C SER A 11 -6.48 13.79 -3.00
N LEU A 12 -5.70 13.05 -2.24
CA LEU A 12 -5.55 11.61 -2.39
C LEU A 12 -6.45 10.88 -1.39
N GLN A 13 -7.33 10.01 -1.88
CA GLN A 13 -8.11 9.10 -1.04
C GLN A 13 -7.87 7.66 -1.48
N VAL A 14 -7.61 6.79 -0.51
CA VAL A 14 -7.37 5.36 -0.69
C VAL A 14 -8.31 4.58 0.20
N ASN A 15 -9.04 3.62 -0.39
CA ASN A 15 -9.91 2.71 0.35
C ASN A 15 -9.36 1.30 0.26
N LEU A 16 -9.17 0.66 1.42
CA LEU A 16 -8.69 -0.71 1.53
C LEU A 16 -9.80 -1.61 2.07
N ASP A 17 -9.78 -2.88 1.67
CA ASP A 17 -10.63 -3.90 2.28
C ASP A 17 -9.94 -4.58 3.48
N GLU A 18 -10.61 -5.58 4.06
CA GLU A 18 -10.08 -6.34 5.20
C GLU A 18 -8.80 -7.13 4.91
N GLY A 19 -8.47 -7.34 3.63
CA GLY A 19 -7.22 -7.96 3.18
C GLY A 19 -6.12 -6.97 2.84
N CYS A 20 -6.27 -5.69 3.22
CA CYS A 20 -5.37 -4.60 2.82
C CYS A 20 -5.24 -4.43 1.29
N ARG A 21 -6.22 -4.96 0.51
CA ARG A 21 -6.25 -4.76 -0.92
C ARG A 21 -6.76 -3.37 -1.22
N LEU A 22 -6.05 -2.64 -2.08
CA LEU A 22 -6.48 -1.36 -2.57
C LEU A 22 -7.70 -1.57 -3.47
N ARG A 23 -8.82 -1.01 -3.07
CA ARG A 23 -10.13 -1.15 -3.76
C ARG A 23 -10.50 0.09 -4.54
N ASP A 24 -10.29 1.26 -3.98
CA ASP A 24 -10.54 2.53 -4.64
C ASP A 24 -9.36 3.47 -4.40
N LEU A 25 -8.98 4.20 -5.44
CA LEU A 25 -7.97 5.26 -5.37
C LEU A 25 -8.53 6.46 -6.14
N TYR A 26 -8.68 7.57 -5.45
CA TYR A 26 -9.18 8.82 -6.00
C TYR A 26 -8.08 9.88 -5.95
N TYR A 27 -7.80 10.51 -7.09
CA TYR A 27 -6.85 11.60 -7.23
C TYR A 27 -7.18 12.44 -8.48
N PRO A 28 -7.15 13.78 -8.45
CA PRO A 28 -6.78 14.67 -7.33
C PRO A 28 -7.96 15.01 -6.39
N TRP A 29 -9.12 14.39 -6.53
CA TRP A 29 -10.28 14.48 -5.61
C TRP A 29 -11.20 13.29 -5.79
N VAL A 30 -12.09 13.09 -4.81
CA VAL A 30 -13.13 12.05 -4.84
C VAL A 30 -14.00 12.17 -6.09
N GLY A 31 -14.21 11.05 -6.79
CA GLY A 31 -14.88 10.99 -8.10
C GLY A 31 -13.92 10.89 -9.28
N HIS A 32 -12.64 11.21 -9.10
CA HIS A 32 -11.57 10.92 -10.06
C HIS A 32 -10.93 9.57 -9.72
N GLU A 33 -11.67 8.52 -10.03
CA GLU A 33 -11.24 7.13 -9.76
C GLU A 33 -10.07 6.72 -10.65
N SER A 34 -9.13 6.03 -10.05
CA SER A 34 -7.95 5.49 -10.72
C SER A 34 -7.71 4.01 -10.38
N HIS A 35 -8.70 3.38 -9.75
CA HIS A 35 -8.72 1.94 -9.50
C HIS A 35 -10.15 1.43 -9.63
N ALA A 36 -10.37 0.61 -10.66
CA ALA A 36 -11.62 -0.11 -10.88
C ALA A 36 -11.24 -1.49 -11.46
N GLY A 37 -11.81 -2.56 -10.97
CA GLY A 37 -11.52 -3.91 -11.45
C GLY A 37 -10.91 -4.81 -10.39
N MET A 38 -9.85 -5.53 -10.72
CA MET A 38 -9.18 -6.44 -9.77
C MET A 38 -8.50 -5.63 -8.65
N PRO A 39 -8.71 -6.00 -7.38
CA PRO A 39 -8.02 -5.32 -6.27
C PRO A 39 -6.52 -5.60 -6.31
N SER A 40 -5.73 -4.59 -5.91
CA SER A 40 -4.28 -4.76 -5.73
C SER A 40 -3.98 -5.64 -4.52
N PHE A 41 -3.02 -6.56 -4.65
CA PHE A 41 -2.72 -7.58 -3.65
C PHE A 41 -1.40 -7.35 -2.93
N VAL A 42 -1.24 -7.97 -1.75
CA VAL A 42 0.04 -8.13 -1.06
C VAL A 42 0.34 -9.62 -0.94
N GLY A 43 1.50 -10.04 -1.43
CA GLY A 43 1.95 -11.44 -1.41
C GLY A 43 3.23 -11.63 -0.59
N PHE A 44 3.41 -12.83 -0.06
CA PHE A 44 4.58 -13.22 0.71
C PHE A 44 5.12 -14.55 0.22
N TRP A 45 6.40 -14.59 -0.12
CA TRP A 45 7.13 -15.80 -0.42
C TRP A 45 8.18 -16.06 0.66
N VAL A 46 8.21 -17.28 1.19
CA VAL A 46 9.14 -17.69 2.25
C VAL A 46 9.56 -19.14 1.99
N ASP A 47 10.86 -19.38 1.82
CA ASP A 47 11.42 -20.75 1.69
C ASP A 47 10.73 -21.61 0.61
N GLY A 48 10.41 -21.05 -0.55
CA GLY A 48 9.76 -21.77 -1.64
C GLY A 48 8.24 -21.90 -1.52
N THR A 49 7.63 -21.26 -0.53
CA THR A 49 6.17 -21.25 -0.33
C THR A 49 5.64 -19.82 -0.49
N PHE A 50 4.63 -19.66 -1.33
CA PHE A 50 3.94 -18.40 -1.56
C PHE A 50 2.56 -18.38 -0.91
N ALA A 51 2.13 -17.23 -0.43
CA ALA A 51 0.75 -16.97 -0.04
C ALA A 51 0.38 -15.50 -0.24
N TRP A 52 -0.78 -15.23 -0.84
CA TRP A 52 -1.40 -13.92 -0.81
C TRP A 52 -1.90 -13.61 0.61
N PHE A 53 -1.89 -12.35 0.99
CA PHE A 53 -2.32 -11.93 2.34
C PHE A 53 -3.78 -12.32 2.66
N ASP A 54 -4.57 -12.62 1.64
CA ASP A 54 -5.92 -13.14 1.78
C ASP A 54 -6.00 -14.51 2.49
N ALA A 55 -4.96 -15.32 2.40
CA ALA A 55 -4.86 -16.61 3.06
C ALA A 55 -4.47 -16.53 4.55
N PHE A 56 -4.13 -15.34 5.05
CA PHE A 56 -3.76 -15.14 6.46
C PHE A 56 -4.99 -15.04 7.35
N GLU A 57 -4.89 -15.50 8.60
CA GLU A 57 -5.83 -15.16 9.66
C GLU A 57 -5.62 -13.69 10.04
N ARG A 58 -6.61 -12.84 9.78
CA ARG A 58 -6.43 -11.38 9.80
C ARG A 58 -7.34 -10.68 10.80
N ARG A 59 -6.84 -9.53 11.28
CA ARG A 59 -7.62 -8.56 12.02
C ARG A 59 -7.29 -7.16 11.51
N THR A 60 -8.29 -6.46 10.99
CA THR A 60 -8.15 -5.13 10.38
C THR A 60 -8.89 -4.08 11.17
N GLY A 61 -8.27 -2.91 11.31
CA GLY A 61 -8.84 -1.74 11.98
C GLY A 61 -7.95 -0.52 11.79
N TYR A 62 -8.13 0.43 12.66
CA TYR A 62 -7.27 1.63 12.70
C TYR A 62 -6.54 1.70 14.05
N GLU A 63 -5.39 2.35 14.07
CA GLU A 63 -4.82 2.80 15.33
C GLU A 63 -5.78 3.77 16.05
N ASP A 64 -5.80 3.71 17.39
CA ASP A 64 -6.71 4.55 18.18
C ASP A 64 -6.52 6.04 17.86
N GLU A 65 -7.66 6.73 17.66
CA GLU A 65 -7.75 8.17 17.40
C GLU A 65 -6.97 8.64 16.15
N THR A 66 -6.77 7.77 15.17
CA THR A 66 -6.09 8.10 13.91
C THR A 66 -6.86 7.57 12.68
N LEU A 67 -6.45 8.03 11.48
CA LEU A 67 -6.73 7.37 10.21
C LEU A 67 -5.48 6.63 9.69
N VAL A 68 -4.72 6.04 10.58
CA VAL A 68 -3.69 5.06 10.24
C VAL A 68 -4.32 3.69 10.31
N GLY A 69 -4.38 2.98 9.19
CA GLY A 69 -4.80 1.58 9.13
C GLY A 69 -3.81 0.70 9.90
N ASP A 70 -4.33 -0.31 10.59
CA ASP A 70 -3.53 -1.28 11.35
C ASP A 70 -4.14 -2.67 11.16
N THR A 71 -3.46 -3.48 10.39
CA THR A 71 -3.88 -4.85 10.07
C THR A 71 -2.82 -5.83 10.51
N THR A 72 -3.22 -6.82 11.29
CA THR A 72 -2.35 -7.95 11.64
C THR A 72 -2.80 -9.21 10.91
N GLY A 73 -1.86 -10.04 10.50
CA GLY A 73 -2.11 -11.32 9.85
C GLY A 73 -1.14 -12.40 10.32
N HIS A 74 -1.64 -13.61 10.49
CA HIS A 74 -0.86 -14.79 10.87
C HIS A 74 -0.99 -15.87 9.80
N HIS A 75 0.13 -16.50 9.42
CA HIS A 75 0.13 -17.64 8.50
C HIS A 75 1.06 -18.75 8.99
N GLY A 76 0.45 -19.81 9.53
CA GLY A 76 1.20 -20.93 10.13
C GLY A 76 2.10 -21.68 9.15
N GLY A 77 1.66 -21.87 7.90
CA GLY A 77 2.45 -22.56 6.87
C GLY A 77 3.71 -21.80 6.45
N LEU A 78 3.67 -20.46 6.40
CA LEU A 78 4.83 -19.60 6.18
C LEU A 78 5.65 -19.40 7.47
N GLY A 79 5.07 -19.65 8.65
CA GLY A 79 5.70 -19.40 9.93
C GLY A 79 6.04 -17.94 10.18
N ILE A 80 5.14 -17.03 9.80
CA ILE A 80 5.29 -15.58 9.98
C ILE A 80 4.03 -14.94 10.56
N GLU A 81 4.23 -13.85 11.29
CA GLU A 81 3.21 -12.86 11.59
C GLU A 81 3.54 -11.56 10.87
N VAL A 82 2.53 -10.92 10.32
CA VAL A 82 2.66 -9.68 9.54
C VAL A 82 1.80 -8.60 10.17
N ARG A 83 2.34 -7.39 10.29
CA ARG A 83 1.57 -6.21 10.64
C ARG A 83 1.74 -5.15 9.57
N ILE A 84 0.63 -4.73 8.95
CA ILE A 84 0.58 -3.71 7.92
C ILE A 84 -0.02 -2.43 8.50
N ARG A 85 0.70 -1.32 8.37
CA ARG A 85 0.20 0.02 8.70
C ARG A 85 0.17 0.86 7.45
N ASP A 86 -1.01 1.41 7.15
CA ASP A 86 -1.26 2.23 5.97
C ASP A 86 -1.67 3.64 6.39
N ALA A 87 -1.12 4.65 5.74
CA ALA A 87 -1.53 6.04 5.94
C ALA A 87 -1.34 6.86 4.67
N VAL A 88 -2.28 7.75 4.38
CA VAL A 88 -2.08 8.83 3.42
C VAL A 88 -1.48 10.01 4.18
N ASP A 89 -0.33 10.49 3.71
CA ASP A 89 0.34 11.62 4.32
C ASP A 89 -0.47 12.92 4.16
N LEU A 90 -0.47 13.76 5.18
CA LEU A 90 -1.35 14.95 5.19
C LEU A 90 -0.81 16.13 4.42
N GLU A 91 0.49 16.20 4.20
CA GLU A 91 1.16 17.31 3.53
C GLU A 91 1.49 17.00 2.07
N SER A 92 1.38 15.73 1.67
CA SER A 92 1.72 15.26 0.33
C SER A 92 0.83 14.12 -0.13
N ASP A 93 0.63 14.00 -1.44
CA ASP A 93 -0.20 12.95 -2.04
C ASP A 93 0.57 11.63 -2.12
N VAL A 94 0.86 11.08 -0.95
CA VAL A 94 1.63 9.85 -0.76
C VAL A 94 0.87 8.90 0.18
N LEU A 95 0.58 7.70 -0.32
CA LEU A 95 0.22 6.55 0.53
C LEU A 95 1.51 5.90 1.02
N VAL A 96 1.70 5.80 2.32
CA VAL A 96 2.80 5.05 2.95
C VAL A 96 2.26 3.76 3.53
N ARG A 97 2.93 2.65 3.23
CA ARG A 97 2.65 1.30 3.75
C ARG A 97 3.89 0.78 4.49
N GLN A 98 3.76 0.51 5.77
CA GLN A 98 4.78 -0.18 6.57
C GLN A 98 4.34 -1.63 6.75
N ILE A 99 5.18 -2.57 6.36
CA ILE A 99 4.97 -4.01 6.52
C ILE A 99 6.05 -4.55 7.45
N GLU A 100 5.68 -4.87 8.69
CA GLU A 100 6.54 -5.52 9.67
C GLU A 100 6.26 -7.04 9.63
N ILE A 101 7.32 -7.83 9.49
CA ILE A 101 7.24 -9.30 9.37
C ILE A 101 8.03 -9.90 10.50
N ALA A 102 7.38 -10.69 11.36
CA ALA A 102 8.00 -11.38 12.48
C ALA A 102 8.17 -12.88 12.19
N ASP A 103 9.34 -13.42 12.54
CA ASP A 103 9.64 -14.84 12.44
C ASP A 103 9.00 -15.64 13.58
N LEU A 104 8.22 -16.67 13.23
CA LEU A 104 7.62 -17.61 14.15
C LEU A 104 8.26 -19.01 14.07
N ALA A 105 9.16 -19.24 13.10
CA ALA A 105 9.79 -20.53 12.89
C ALA A 105 11.13 -20.69 13.65
N GLY A 106 11.64 -19.62 14.28
CA GLY A 106 12.87 -19.64 15.06
C GLY A 106 14.15 -19.80 14.25
N ARG A 107 14.14 -19.49 12.95
CA ARG A 107 15.29 -19.58 12.05
C ARG A 107 15.39 -18.39 11.09
N ALA A 108 16.61 -18.00 10.77
CA ALA A 108 16.83 -16.93 9.81
C ALA A 108 16.43 -17.38 8.38
N ARG A 109 15.73 -16.52 7.64
CA ARG A 109 15.19 -16.80 6.31
C ARG A 109 15.20 -15.58 5.43
N GLU A 110 15.14 -15.80 4.13
CA GLU A 110 14.73 -14.77 3.17
C GLU A 110 13.21 -14.73 3.09
N VAL A 111 12.66 -13.53 3.06
CA VAL A 111 11.26 -13.27 2.77
C VAL A 111 11.19 -12.33 1.58
N ARG A 112 10.35 -12.63 0.60
CA ARG A 112 10.04 -11.73 -0.49
C ARG A 112 8.61 -11.22 -0.34
N VAL A 113 8.43 -9.92 -0.47
CA VAL A 113 7.12 -9.26 -0.42
C VAL A 113 6.79 -8.74 -1.79
N PHE A 114 5.61 -9.07 -2.28
CA PHE A 114 5.11 -8.65 -3.58
C PHE A 114 3.93 -7.71 -3.41
N LEU A 115 3.99 -6.57 -4.09
CA LEU A 115 2.93 -5.56 -4.13
C LEU A 115 2.40 -5.50 -5.57
N HIS A 116 1.25 -6.09 -5.78
CA HIS A 116 0.55 -6.04 -7.07
C HIS A 116 -0.34 -4.80 -7.14
N HIS A 117 -0.31 -4.09 -8.26
CA HIS A 117 -1.13 -2.91 -8.55
C HIS A 117 -1.85 -3.09 -9.88
N ASP A 118 -3.18 -3.03 -9.84
CA ASP A 118 -4.05 -3.01 -11.01
C ASP A 118 -4.86 -1.71 -10.98
N LEU A 119 -4.23 -0.63 -11.46
CA LEU A 119 -4.84 0.70 -11.48
C LEU A 119 -5.46 0.93 -12.86
N SER A 120 -6.77 1.18 -12.91
CA SER A 120 -7.46 1.65 -14.12
C SER A 120 -7.65 3.16 -14.03
N ILE A 121 -6.70 3.92 -14.57
CA ILE A 121 -6.72 5.38 -14.46
C ILE A 121 -7.90 5.96 -15.25
N GLY A 122 -8.79 6.68 -14.54
CA GLY A 122 -10.01 7.22 -15.13
C GLY A 122 -11.17 6.23 -15.22
N GLY A 123 -11.09 5.08 -14.56
CA GLY A 123 -12.18 4.10 -14.49
C GLY A 123 -12.47 3.39 -15.82
N GLY A 124 -11.52 3.36 -16.76
CA GLY A 124 -11.70 2.74 -18.08
C GLY A 124 -10.64 1.69 -18.40
N ASP A 125 -11.08 0.60 -19.05
CA ASP A 125 -10.20 -0.49 -19.47
C ASP A 125 -9.33 -0.06 -20.65
N GLY A 126 -8.13 0.42 -20.37
CA GLY A 126 -7.11 0.68 -21.38
C GLY A 126 -6.74 2.14 -21.61
N GLY A 127 -5.60 2.32 -22.24
CA GLY A 127 -4.97 3.62 -22.50
C GLY A 127 -3.97 4.04 -21.45
N ASP A 128 -3.76 3.22 -20.42
CA ASP A 128 -2.72 3.42 -19.43
C ASP A 128 -1.36 2.96 -19.96
N THR A 129 -0.30 3.51 -19.44
CA THR A 129 1.06 3.04 -19.64
C THR A 129 1.67 2.78 -18.27
N VAL A 130 2.27 1.60 -18.09
CA VAL A 130 3.06 1.27 -16.90
C VAL A 130 4.48 0.92 -17.33
N TYR A 131 5.49 1.41 -16.58
CA TYR A 131 6.89 1.10 -16.87
C TYR A 131 7.74 1.10 -15.60
N TYR A 132 8.83 0.34 -15.64
CA TYR A 132 9.90 0.39 -14.65
C TYR A 132 10.94 1.43 -15.06
N ASP A 133 11.28 2.32 -14.15
CA ASP A 133 12.36 3.30 -14.33
C ASP A 133 13.68 2.73 -13.76
N PRO A 134 14.68 2.42 -14.61
CA PRO A 134 15.91 1.80 -14.17
C PRO A 134 16.89 2.76 -13.45
N GLU A 135 16.69 4.07 -13.57
CA GLU A 135 17.52 5.07 -12.87
C GLU A 135 16.99 5.29 -11.44
N LEU A 136 15.67 5.32 -11.29
CA LEU A 136 15.00 5.52 -10.01
C LEU A 136 14.71 4.20 -9.28
N HIS A 137 14.75 3.07 -9.99
CA HIS A 137 14.37 1.75 -9.49
C HIS A 137 12.92 1.73 -8.95
N CYS A 138 11.99 2.32 -9.67
CA CYS A 138 10.58 2.41 -9.30
C CYS A 138 9.67 2.01 -10.45
N ILE A 139 8.39 1.75 -10.17
CA ILE A 139 7.36 1.51 -11.20
C ILE A 139 6.51 2.77 -11.31
N ILE A 140 6.26 3.23 -12.54
CA ILE A 140 5.43 4.39 -12.83
C ILE A 140 4.29 3.97 -13.75
N GLN A 141 3.04 4.29 -13.36
CA GLN A 141 1.86 4.15 -14.21
C GLN A 141 1.22 5.50 -14.43
N TYR A 142 0.82 5.78 -15.68
CA TYR A 142 0.20 7.06 -16.00
C TYR A 142 -0.84 6.96 -17.11
N ARG A 143 -1.76 7.97 -17.11
CA ARG A 143 -2.68 8.28 -18.20
C ARG A 143 -3.02 9.78 -18.15
N GLY A 144 -2.68 10.50 -19.22
CA GLY A 144 -2.90 11.95 -19.28
C GLY A 144 -2.19 12.70 -18.14
N ASP A 145 -2.96 13.40 -17.33
CA ASP A 145 -2.51 14.20 -16.20
C ASP A 145 -2.57 13.46 -14.84
N ARG A 146 -2.66 12.14 -14.85
CA ARG A 146 -2.62 11.32 -13.64
C ARG A 146 -1.47 10.35 -13.69
N TRP A 147 -0.58 10.48 -12.71
CA TRP A 147 0.66 9.74 -12.58
C TRP A 147 0.77 9.13 -11.20
N PHE A 148 1.14 7.86 -11.15
CA PHE A 148 1.37 7.12 -9.92
C PHE A 148 2.74 6.47 -9.96
N LEU A 149 3.52 6.65 -8.88
CA LEU A 149 4.84 6.06 -8.73
C LEU A 149 4.84 5.14 -7.51
N VAL A 150 5.28 3.90 -7.68
CA VAL A 150 5.43 2.90 -6.63
C VAL A 150 6.89 2.64 -6.37
N ASP A 151 7.28 2.74 -5.10
CA ASP A 151 8.64 2.47 -4.65
C ASP A 151 8.64 1.93 -3.21
N GLY A 152 9.83 1.57 -2.69
CA GLY A 152 9.97 1.07 -1.33
C GLY A 152 11.42 1.07 -0.82
N ARG A 153 11.55 0.70 0.47
CA ARG A 153 12.82 0.52 1.15
C ARG A 153 12.80 -0.72 2.03
N ALA A 154 13.70 -1.65 1.76
CA ALA A 154 13.87 -2.90 2.49
C ALA A 154 15.35 -3.14 2.78
N ASP A 155 15.69 -3.62 3.97
CA ASP A 155 17.08 -3.91 4.42
C ASP A 155 18.07 -2.75 4.15
N GLY A 156 17.60 -1.49 4.34
CA GLY A 156 18.41 -0.29 4.09
C GLY A 156 18.61 0.07 2.62
N ARG A 157 18.08 -0.71 1.68
CA ARG A 157 18.12 -0.47 0.24
C ARG A 157 16.82 0.15 -0.23
N SER A 158 16.88 1.30 -0.90
CA SER A 158 15.75 1.93 -1.59
C SER A 158 15.65 1.43 -3.02
N GLY A 159 14.44 1.44 -3.56
CA GLY A 159 14.10 0.97 -4.89
C GLY A 159 13.44 -0.40 -4.89
N VAL A 160 12.68 -0.66 -5.93
CA VAL A 160 12.08 -1.97 -6.23
C VAL A 160 13.20 -2.96 -6.59
N HIS A 161 13.20 -4.14 -5.98
CA HIS A 161 14.24 -5.15 -6.18
C HIS A 161 13.96 -6.07 -7.36
N MET A 162 12.68 -6.39 -7.57
CA MET A 162 12.14 -7.19 -8.67
C MET A 162 10.90 -6.52 -9.21
N PHE A 163 10.64 -6.61 -10.48
CA PHE A 163 9.48 -5.97 -11.10
C PHE A 163 8.96 -6.78 -12.29
N THR A 164 7.69 -6.59 -12.60
CA THR A 164 7.12 -6.94 -13.90
C THR A 164 5.94 -6.00 -14.20
N CYS A 165 5.84 -5.57 -15.46
CA CYS A 165 4.72 -4.81 -16.01
C CYS A 165 3.97 -5.69 -16.99
N GLY A 166 2.64 -5.71 -16.95
CA GLY A 166 1.87 -6.63 -17.78
C GLY A 166 0.45 -6.17 -18.05
N ARG A 167 -0.38 -7.10 -18.51
CA ARG A 167 -1.81 -6.88 -18.80
C ARG A 167 -2.68 -7.72 -17.90
N ALA A 168 -3.64 -7.07 -17.26
CA ALA A 168 -4.64 -7.72 -16.45
C ALA A 168 -5.97 -7.90 -17.21
N GLY A 169 -6.56 -9.09 -17.09
CA GLY A 169 -7.93 -9.34 -17.56
C GLY A 169 -8.17 -9.20 -19.06
N PHE A 170 -7.15 -9.15 -19.89
CA PHE A 170 -7.24 -8.97 -21.34
C PHE A 170 -6.83 -10.24 -22.09
N HIS A 171 -7.67 -10.73 -23.01
CA HIS A 171 -7.42 -11.94 -23.84
C HIS A 171 -6.99 -13.20 -23.07
N GLY A 172 -7.44 -13.36 -21.81
CA GLY A 172 -7.13 -14.54 -21.00
C GLY A 172 -5.80 -14.45 -20.22
N PHE A 173 -5.10 -13.32 -20.26
CA PHE A 173 -3.96 -13.08 -19.37
C PHE A 173 -4.43 -12.93 -17.92
N ALA A 174 -3.80 -13.67 -17.02
CA ALA A 174 -4.14 -13.65 -15.60
C ALA A 174 -3.76 -12.33 -14.92
N GLY A 175 -2.71 -11.67 -15.39
CA GLY A 175 -2.09 -10.48 -14.78
C GLY A 175 -0.75 -10.82 -14.12
N THR A 176 -0.01 -9.76 -13.75
CA THR A 176 1.34 -9.89 -13.15
C THR A 176 1.34 -10.50 -11.75
N TRP A 177 0.16 -10.60 -11.11
CA TRP A 177 0.03 -11.28 -9.82
C TRP A 177 0.38 -12.76 -9.90
N ALA A 178 0.10 -13.42 -11.03
CA ALA A 178 0.39 -14.85 -11.23
C ALA A 178 1.91 -15.10 -11.35
N ASP A 179 2.66 -14.13 -11.87
CA ASP A 179 4.12 -14.19 -11.98
C ASP A 179 4.81 -14.25 -10.61
N ALA A 180 4.25 -13.54 -9.61
CA ALA A 180 4.80 -13.49 -8.26
C ALA A 180 4.71 -14.82 -7.48
N GLU A 181 3.87 -15.78 -7.90
CA GLU A 181 3.57 -16.99 -7.11
C GLU A 181 4.74 -17.97 -7.00
N ASP A 182 5.69 -17.94 -7.91
CA ASP A 182 6.91 -18.76 -7.82
C ASP A 182 8.04 -18.06 -7.03
N GLY A 183 7.82 -16.79 -6.66
CA GLY A 183 8.75 -15.99 -5.87
C GLY A 183 9.68 -15.11 -6.69
N GLU A 184 9.60 -15.12 -8.00
CA GLU A 184 10.36 -14.28 -8.93
C GLU A 184 9.43 -13.37 -9.74
N LEU A 185 9.99 -12.41 -10.48
CA LEU A 185 9.27 -11.59 -11.46
C LEU A 185 10.06 -11.52 -12.75
N ASP A 186 9.37 -11.68 -13.90
CA ASP A 186 9.96 -11.79 -15.23
C ASP A 186 10.76 -10.57 -15.72
N GLY A 187 10.62 -9.42 -15.04
CA GLY A 187 11.35 -8.20 -15.40
C GLY A 187 10.87 -7.54 -16.68
N GLN A 188 9.60 -7.74 -17.08
CA GLN A 188 9.00 -7.03 -18.21
C GLN A 188 8.94 -5.52 -17.89
N PRO A 189 9.63 -4.64 -18.66
CA PRO A 189 9.86 -3.28 -18.20
C PRO A 189 8.74 -2.30 -18.56
N ILE A 190 7.85 -2.62 -19.50
CA ILE A 190 6.82 -1.69 -19.98
C ILE A 190 5.64 -2.40 -20.60
N GLU A 191 4.43 -1.88 -20.38
CA GLU A 191 3.21 -2.33 -21.04
C GLU A 191 2.23 -1.16 -21.24
N GLN A 192 1.32 -1.30 -22.20
CA GLN A 192 0.28 -0.32 -22.53
C GLN A 192 -1.08 -0.97 -22.70
N GLY A 193 -2.14 -0.26 -22.30
CA GLY A 193 -3.53 -0.71 -22.45
C GLY A 193 -4.21 -0.93 -21.11
N ALA A 194 -4.83 -2.10 -20.91
CA ALA A 194 -5.29 -2.56 -19.61
C ALA A 194 -4.08 -3.17 -18.89
N VAL A 195 -3.43 -2.40 -18.06
CA VAL A 195 -2.12 -2.75 -17.48
C VAL A 195 -2.20 -3.01 -15.99
N ASP A 196 -1.33 -3.89 -15.52
CA ASP A 196 -1.03 -4.09 -14.12
C ASP A 196 0.48 -4.16 -13.90
N SER A 197 0.90 -4.18 -12.67
CA SER A 197 2.32 -4.32 -12.32
C SER A 197 2.50 -5.02 -10.98
N CYS A 198 3.65 -5.65 -10.82
CA CYS A 198 4.07 -6.21 -9.55
C CYS A 198 5.46 -5.69 -9.18
N ALA A 199 5.60 -5.19 -7.95
CA ALA A 199 6.85 -4.78 -7.33
C ALA A 199 7.25 -5.80 -6.27
N GLY A 200 8.48 -6.30 -6.31
CA GLY A 200 9.01 -7.28 -5.36
C GLY A 200 10.17 -6.71 -4.53
N PHE A 201 10.20 -7.09 -3.24
CA PHE A 201 11.21 -6.67 -2.27
C PHE A 201 11.72 -7.89 -1.51
N ALA A 202 13.03 -8.13 -1.56
CA ALA A 202 13.68 -9.18 -0.79
C ALA A 202 14.18 -8.61 0.56
N LEU A 203 13.92 -9.35 1.65
CA LEU A 203 14.30 -8.98 3.01
C LEU A 203 14.93 -10.18 3.72
N THR A 204 15.87 -9.89 4.59
CA THR A 204 16.40 -10.86 5.55
C THR A 204 15.51 -10.86 6.79
N LEU A 205 14.93 -12.00 7.14
CA LEU A 205 14.16 -12.19 8.36
C LEU A 205 15.03 -12.96 9.39
N PRO A 206 15.56 -12.29 10.43
CA PRO A 206 16.41 -12.94 11.42
C PRO A 206 15.59 -13.88 12.33
N ALA A 207 16.23 -14.94 12.82
CA ALA A 207 15.60 -15.92 13.72
C ALA A 207 14.96 -15.26 14.96
N GLY A 208 13.68 -15.50 15.19
CA GLY A 208 12.91 -14.98 16.33
C GLY A 208 12.84 -13.46 16.42
N ARG A 209 13.05 -12.76 15.29
CA ARG A 209 12.99 -11.28 15.21
C ARG A 209 12.05 -10.84 14.10
N SER A 210 11.92 -9.53 13.94
CA SER A 210 11.18 -8.93 12.83
C SER A 210 12.09 -8.15 11.88
N THR A 211 11.59 -7.98 10.64
CA THR A 211 12.15 -7.09 9.63
C THR A 211 11.03 -6.19 9.10
N THR A 212 11.36 -5.09 8.43
CA THR A 212 10.37 -4.12 7.98
C THR A 212 10.63 -3.66 6.55
N LEU A 213 9.60 -3.75 5.73
CA LEU A 213 9.49 -3.07 4.43
C LEU A 213 8.69 -1.78 4.63
N HIS A 214 9.18 -0.68 4.07
CA HIS A 214 8.39 0.50 3.82
C HIS A 214 8.18 0.64 2.32
N ALA A 215 6.93 0.65 1.88
CA ALA A 215 6.55 0.94 0.50
C ALA A 215 5.71 2.21 0.46
N TRP A 216 5.67 2.86 -0.70
CA TRP A 216 4.84 4.05 -0.90
C TRP A 216 4.34 4.15 -2.33
N LEU A 217 3.19 4.83 -2.47
CA LEU A 217 2.61 5.22 -3.75
C LEU A 217 2.47 6.74 -3.75
N CYS A 218 3.15 7.40 -4.69
CA CYS A 218 3.03 8.84 -4.93
C CYS A 218 2.01 9.10 -6.03
N ALA A 219 1.12 10.08 -5.84
CA ALA A 219 0.18 10.53 -6.85
C ALA A 219 0.52 11.95 -7.31
N GLY A 220 0.47 12.21 -8.62
CA GLY A 220 0.82 13.50 -9.20
C GLY A 220 0.19 13.74 -10.57
N THR A 221 0.40 14.94 -11.12
CA THR A 221 -0.16 15.36 -12.40
C THR A 221 0.80 15.19 -13.58
N ASP A 222 2.06 14.90 -13.30
CA ASP A 222 3.10 14.64 -14.28
C ASP A 222 4.26 13.81 -13.66
N GLN A 223 5.18 13.35 -14.50
CA GLN A 223 6.35 12.59 -14.06
C GLN A 223 7.19 13.35 -13.03
N ARG A 224 7.42 14.65 -13.24
CA ARG A 224 8.24 15.49 -12.37
C ARG A 224 7.68 15.55 -10.95
N SER A 225 6.35 15.67 -10.82
CA SER A 225 5.67 15.75 -9.53
C SER A 225 5.80 14.44 -8.74
N VAL A 226 5.57 13.28 -9.36
CA VAL A 226 5.70 12.00 -8.66
C VAL A 226 7.14 11.65 -8.30
N VAL A 227 8.11 11.99 -9.17
CA VAL A 227 9.54 11.83 -8.88
C VAL A 227 10.00 12.75 -7.75
N ALA A 228 9.49 13.99 -7.69
CA ALA A 228 9.79 14.90 -6.58
C ALA A 228 9.22 14.40 -5.25
N LEU A 229 8.01 13.81 -5.27
CA LEU A 229 7.41 13.19 -4.09
C LEU A 229 8.20 11.96 -3.64
N ASP A 230 8.62 11.10 -4.55
CA ASP A 230 9.48 9.96 -4.25
C ASP A 230 10.79 10.40 -3.58
N ALA A 231 11.49 11.36 -4.18
CA ALA A 231 12.72 11.94 -3.61
C ALA A 231 12.49 12.52 -2.21
N MET A 232 11.36 13.18 -1.98
CA MET A 232 10.97 13.70 -0.67
C MET A 232 10.75 12.56 0.34
N VAL A 233 10.06 11.46 -0.04
CA VAL A 233 9.86 10.30 0.83
C VAL A 233 11.20 9.66 1.18
N ARG A 234 12.07 9.43 0.20
CA ARG A 234 13.41 8.86 0.41
C ARG A 234 14.27 9.72 1.35
N GLN A 235 14.21 11.04 1.20
CA GLN A 235 14.96 11.98 2.03
C GLN A 235 14.41 12.11 3.44
N THR A 236 13.09 12.23 3.57
CA THR A 236 12.43 12.42 4.88
C THR A 236 12.43 11.13 5.70
N GLY A 237 12.27 9.99 5.04
CA GLY A 237 12.01 8.67 5.62
C GLY A 237 10.52 8.37 5.75
N PRO A 238 10.04 7.25 5.16
CA PRO A 238 8.62 6.87 5.19
C PRO A 238 8.08 6.68 6.61
N GLU A 239 8.90 6.24 7.55
CA GLU A 239 8.55 6.13 8.97
C GLU A 239 8.22 7.49 9.60
N ARG A 240 8.87 8.58 9.16
CA ARG A 240 8.57 9.93 9.64
C ARG A 240 7.26 10.46 9.07
N LEU A 241 6.93 10.12 7.82
CA LEU A 241 5.64 10.46 7.23
C LEU A 241 4.50 9.78 8.01
N LEU A 242 4.64 8.48 8.26
CA LEU A 242 3.69 7.71 9.06
C LEU A 242 3.51 8.30 10.47
N GLU A 243 4.62 8.66 11.13
CA GLU A 243 4.57 9.24 12.49
C GLU A 243 3.98 10.64 12.52
N ARG A 244 4.28 11.52 11.53
CA ARG A 244 3.67 12.86 11.48
C ARG A 244 2.16 12.79 11.22
N THR A 245 1.73 11.87 10.34
CA THR A 245 0.31 11.60 10.07
C THR A 245 -0.40 11.10 11.33
N ARG A 246 0.20 10.16 12.07
CA ARG A 246 -0.31 9.67 13.35
C ARG A 246 -0.48 10.79 14.38
N ARG A 247 0.54 11.64 14.54
CA ARG A 247 0.50 12.79 15.47
C ARG A 247 -0.57 13.81 15.11
N TYR A 248 -0.71 14.13 13.84
CA TYR A 248 -1.74 15.03 13.37
C TYR A 248 -3.13 14.51 13.73
N TRP A 249 -3.45 13.26 13.36
CA TRP A 249 -4.77 12.71 13.62
C TRP A 249 -5.10 12.69 15.11
N ARG A 250 -4.17 12.30 15.97
CA ARG A 250 -4.35 12.34 17.43
C ARG A 250 -4.56 13.76 17.94
N SER A 251 -3.79 14.72 17.45
CA SER A 251 -3.97 16.13 17.82
C SER A 251 -5.35 16.64 17.39
N TRP A 252 -5.77 16.29 16.18
CA TRP A 252 -7.08 16.65 15.66
C TRP A 252 -8.23 15.97 16.45
N ALA A 253 -8.14 14.67 16.72
CA ALA A 253 -9.10 13.95 17.55
C ALA A 253 -9.24 14.55 18.94
N ALA A 254 -8.13 14.99 19.55
CA ALA A 254 -8.13 15.63 20.84
C ALA A 254 -8.96 16.94 20.85
N THR A 255 -9.05 17.67 19.75
CA THR A 255 -9.90 18.87 19.65
C THR A 255 -11.40 18.55 19.68
N ALA A 256 -11.78 17.36 19.22
CA ALA A 256 -13.16 16.88 19.20
C ALA A 256 -13.55 16.11 20.49
N ALA A 257 -12.58 15.67 21.28
CA ALA A 257 -12.79 14.87 22.48
C ALA A 257 -13.70 15.52 23.53
N PRO A 258 -13.64 16.86 23.81
CA PRO A 258 -14.55 17.52 24.77
C PRO A 258 -16.02 17.37 24.39
N ALA A 259 -16.38 17.44 23.12
CA ALA A 259 -17.76 17.28 22.64
C ALA A 259 -18.33 15.87 22.88
N ALA A 260 -17.47 14.88 23.09
CA ALA A 260 -17.83 13.50 23.33
C ALA A 260 -17.56 13.02 24.76
N ALA A 261 -17.18 13.94 25.68
CA ALA A 261 -16.71 13.59 27.02
C ALA A 261 -17.73 12.78 27.84
N GLU A 262 -19.03 13.12 27.70
CA GLU A 262 -20.12 12.49 28.43
C GLU A 262 -20.63 11.18 27.78
N LEU A 263 -20.13 10.84 26.57
CA LEU A 263 -20.54 9.62 25.90
C LEU A 263 -19.88 8.38 26.51
N PRO A 264 -20.59 7.24 26.58
CA PRO A 264 -19.98 5.95 26.88
C PRO A 264 -18.78 5.67 25.95
N VAL A 265 -17.75 5.00 26.45
CA VAL A 265 -16.47 4.79 25.74
C VAL A 265 -16.66 4.28 24.29
N ARG A 266 -17.59 3.33 24.10
CA ARG A 266 -17.88 2.78 22.75
C ARG A 266 -18.46 3.84 21.81
N LEU A 267 -19.39 4.67 22.29
CA LEU A 267 -20.00 5.73 21.48
C LEU A 267 -19.01 6.86 21.22
N ARG A 268 -18.17 7.19 22.18
CA ARG A 268 -17.08 8.17 21.99
C ARG A 268 -16.14 7.72 20.87
N ARG A 269 -15.69 6.45 20.88
CA ARG A 269 -14.85 5.91 19.81
C ARG A 269 -15.51 5.99 18.44
N LEU A 270 -16.78 5.64 18.34
CA LEU A 270 -17.55 5.74 17.09
C LEU A 270 -17.67 7.20 16.63
N PHE A 271 -17.96 8.14 17.54
CA PHE A 271 -18.07 9.55 17.24
C PHE A 271 -16.74 10.10 16.68
N ILE A 272 -15.63 9.89 17.40
CA ILE A 272 -14.31 10.32 16.93
C ILE A 272 -13.99 9.68 15.57
N ARG A 273 -14.24 8.38 15.38
CA ARG A 273 -14.02 7.68 14.11
C ARG A 273 -14.81 8.32 12.96
N SER A 274 -16.09 8.60 13.18
CA SER A 274 -16.96 9.24 12.18
C SER A 274 -16.45 10.62 11.78
N LEU A 275 -15.99 11.43 12.76
CA LEU A 275 -15.41 12.72 12.48
C LEU A 275 -14.09 12.63 11.69
N LEU A 276 -13.20 11.69 12.06
CA LEU A 276 -11.95 11.44 11.33
C LEU A 276 -12.25 11.08 9.87
N THR A 277 -13.18 10.13 9.64
CA THR A 277 -13.55 9.70 8.28
C THR A 277 -14.22 10.82 7.47
N ALA A 278 -15.00 11.70 8.12
CA ALA A 278 -15.62 12.85 7.43
C ALA A 278 -14.60 13.95 7.06
N ARG A 279 -13.38 13.88 7.57
CA ARG A 279 -12.30 14.84 7.31
C ARG A 279 -11.45 14.46 6.11
N THR A 280 -11.49 13.18 5.65
CA THR A 280 -10.82 12.71 4.43
C THR A 280 -11.56 13.23 3.19
#